data_44a6d579df1a46d2ad8087e3c489c3af
#
_entry.id   44a6d579df1a46d2ad8087e3c489c3af
#
_cell.length_a   1.000
_cell.length_b   1.000
_cell.length_c   1.000
_cell.angle_alpha   90.00
_cell.angle_beta   90.00
_cell.angle_gamma   90.00
#
_symmetry.space_group_name_H-M   'P 1'
#
loop_
_entity.id
_entity.type
_entity.pdbx_description
1 polymer ?
#
loop_
_entity_poly.entity_id
_entity_poly.type
_entity_poly.pdbx_seq_one_letter_code
_entity_poly.pdbx_strand_id
1 'polypeptide(L)'
;MSAFGDLAYPADFPYFKYVNPDAPKGGVFSQIGPNRQYNQSFQTFNSLNSFILKGDAAQGMELTFATLMVRSGDEPDAMYGLAARSLRISDNGLTHRFTLRSEAKFHDGTLLTAHDVVWSLATLKDKGHPIITALLRDFKGAEAPDDRTVMVRFAEKRGRDVPLFVAGLPIFSRAYYSKQPFDQSTLEIPLGSGAYRVGRFEAGHFIEFERVKDWWGADLPASRGQNNFDVVRFEYYRDREVGFEGFTAKSYLFREEFTSRTWATRYDFPAFKNGRVKRAVLSDDTPSGAQGWFMNMRRPQFKDLRLREVLIDAFDFEWTNKNIMYGSYDRTVSVFQNSPMMAQGKPDAAQLALLEPFRGKLPDEVFGEPYVPPATDGSGQDRRWLRRGAQLLSDAGFVLKGRKRVMPGGKPITIEFLLDEPTFTPHHLPYIKNLATLGIDATLRVVDPVQYRARVDSFDFDITVERFSFSATPGDSLRTYFSSAAAATKGSQNLAGIADPAVDALVDIIIAAKTRAELTTACQALDRVIRAGRYWIPHWYKASHWIAFWDVFGHPAAKPRYFRGIPETWWYDRDKAAKLEQRG
;
A
#
# COMPACT_ATOMS: atom_id res chain seq x y z
N MET A 1 11.27 15.84 9.58
CA MET A 1 12.30 14.80 9.35
C MET A 1 11.90 13.90 8.21
N SER A 2 12.87 13.38 7.48
CA SER A 2 12.68 12.33 6.47
C SER A 2 13.68 11.22 6.70
N ALA A 3 13.59 10.13 5.92
CA ALA A 3 14.52 8.99 6.04
C ALA A 3 15.98 9.37 5.75
N PHE A 4 16.22 10.41 4.93
CA PHE A 4 17.55 10.88 4.53
C PHE A 4 17.85 12.32 4.95
N GLY A 5 16.95 12.98 5.69
CA GLY A 5 17.11 14.36 6.13
C GLY A 5 16.70 15.41 5.08
N ASP A 6 16.27 14.99 3.89
CA ASP A 6 15.78 15.84 2.81
C ASP A 6 14.34 16.31 3.09
N LEU A 7 14.08 17.60 3.11
CA LEU A 7 12.77 18.21 3.36
C LEU A 7 12.48 19.27 2.30
N ALA A 8 11.27 19.25 1.73
CA ALA A 8 10.82 20.24 0.75
C ALA A 8 10.34 21.54 1.38
N TYR A 9 9.93 21.51 2.64
CA TYR A 9 9.43 22.70 3.35
C TYR A 9 10.44 23.19 4.38
N PRO A 10 10.71 24.52 4.44
CA PRO A 10 11.54 25.14 5.46
C PRO A 10 10.88 25.05 6.84
N ALA A 11 11.63 25.38 7.89
CA ALA A 11 11.14 25.27 9.28
C ALA A 11 9.96 26.19 9.58
N ASP A 12 9.82 27.30 8.86
CA ASP A 12 8.83 28.36 9.02
C ASP A 12 7.74 28.36 7.94
N PHE A 13 7.58 27.23 7.21
CA PHE A 13 6.54 27.16 6.19
C PHE A 13 5.15 27.45 6.77
N PRO A 14 4.28 28.20 6.06
CA PRO A 14 2.99 28.64 6.61
C PRO A 14 1.88 27.55 6.50
N TYR A 15 1.95 26.70 5.50
CA TYR A 15 1.02 25.59 5.22
C TYR A 15 1.57 24.74 4.08
N PHE A 16 1.07 23.53 3.91
CA PHE A 16 1.42 22.66 2.77
C PHE A 16 0.90 23.22 1.46
N LYS A 17 1.68 23.14 0.38
CA LYS A 17 1.35 23.71 -0.94
C LYS A 17 0.08 23.12 -1.58
N TYR A 18 -0.34 21.94 -1.14
CA TYR A 18 -1.49 21.21 -1.67
C TYR A 18 -2.82 21.50 -0.94
N VAL A 19 -2.86 22.44 -0.01
CA VAL A 19 -4.08 22.84 0.69
C VAL A 19 -4.58 24.22 0.23
N ASN A 20 -5.85 24.51 0.48
CA ASN A 20 -6.36 25.87 0.51
C ASN A 20 -6.33 26.36 1.99
N PRO A 21 -5.43 27.29 2.37
CA PRO A 21 -5.33 27.73 3.76
C PRO A 21 -6.59 28.44 4.27
N ASP A 22 -7.42 28.95 3.35
CA ASP A 22 -8.66 29.67 3.64
C ASP A 22 -9.90 28.80 3.33
N ALA A 23 -9.75 27.48 3.25
CA ALA A 23 -10.84 26.55 3.03
C ALA A 23 -11.94 26.74 4.10
N PRO A 24 -13.23 26.93 3.69
CA PRO A 24 -14.31 27.12 4.64
C PRO A 24 -14.50 25.86 5.49
N LYS A 25 -14.83 26.09 6.76
CA LYS A 25 -15.17 25.00 7.69
C LYS A 25 -16.68 24.78 7.71
N GLY A 26 -17.09 23.51 7.76
CA GLY A 26 -18.51 23.15 7.87
C GLY A 26 -18.92 21.96 7.04
N GLY A 27 -20.18 21.57 7.19
CA GLY A 27 -20.80 20.50 6.42
C GLY A 27 -20.34 19.09 6.79
N VAL A 28 -20.83 18.14 6.01
CA VAL A 28 -20.61 16.71 6.24
C VAL A 28 -19.86 16.11 5.06
N PHE A 29 -18.87 15.31 5.35
CA PHE A 29 -18.26 14.35 4.41
C PHE A 29 -18.69 12.95 4.81
N SER A 30 -19.16 12.14 3.87
CA SER A 30 -19.55 10.76 4.14
C SER A 30 -19.07 9.82 3.04
N GLN A 31 -18.54 8.66 3.46
CA GLN A 31 -18.00 7.63 2.57
C GLN A 31 -18.14 6.24 3.18
N ILE A 32 -17.96 5.21 2.35
CA ILE A 32 -17.58 3.89 2.84
C ILE A 32 -16.09 3.94 3.16
N GLY A 33 -15.66 3.30 4.26
CA GLY A 33 -14.25 3.28 4.65
C GLY A 33 -13.37 2.70 3.54
N PRO A 34 -12.32 3.42 3.10
CA PRO A 34 -11.50 3.00 1.96
C PRO A 34 -10.37 2.04 2.35
N ASN A 35 -10.03 1.97 3.63
CA ASN A 35 -8.83 1.30 4.12
C ASN A 35 -9.17 0.11 5.02
N ARG A 36 -8.29 -0.89 5.00
CA ARG A 36 -8.24 -1.94 6.01
C ARG A 36 -6.86 -1.88 6.67
N GLN A 37 -6.83 -1.28 7.85
CA GLN A 37 -5.62 -1.17 8.63
C GLN A 37 -5.81 -1.91 9.95
N TYR A 38 -4.81 -2.70 10.34
CA TYR A 38 -4.83 -3.51 11.56
C TYR A 38 -6.09 -4.41 11.64
N ASN A 39 -6.97 -4.18 12.63
CA ASN A 39 -8.22 -4.93 12.81
C ASN A 39 -9.46 -4.24 12.22
N GLN A 40 -9.31 -3.21 11.36
CA GLN A 40 -10.44 -2.54 10.73
C GLN A 40 -11.11 -3.43 9.68
N SER A 41 -12.44 -3.35 9.59
CA SER A 41 -13.27 -4.03 8.60
C SER A 41 -13.97 -3.03 7.67
N PHE A 42 -14.29 -3.46 6.43
CA PHE A 42 -15.10 -2.67 5.49
C PHE A 42 -16.60 -2.87 5.67
N GLN A 43 -17.00 -3.96 6.30
CA GLN A 43 -18.38 -4.46 6.30
C GLN A 43 -19.10 -4.20 7.61
N THR A 44 -18.37 -4.02 8.71
CA THR A 44 -18.93 -3.89 10.06
C THR A 44 -17.89 -3.34 11.03
N PHE A 45 -18.34 -2.97 12.23
CA PHE A 45 -17.45 -2.77 13.37
C PHE A 45 -18.17 -3.10 14.68
N ASN A 46 -17.41 -3.55 15.66
CA ASN A 46 -17.85 -3.85 17.03
C ASN A 46 -16.85 -3.32 18.07
N SER A 47 -15.88 -2.51 17.62
CA SER A 47 -14.84 -1.94 18.47
C SER A 47 -14.48 -0.52 18.02
N LEU A 48 -14.14 0.36 18.98
CA LEU A 48 -13.51 1.66 18.74
C LEU A 48 -11.99 1.63 18.99
N ASN A 49 -11.42 0.45 19.24
CA ASN A 49 -9.98 0.30 19.39
C ASN A 49 -9.38 -0.35 18.12
N SER A 50 -8.80 0.48 17.25
CA SER A 50 -8.19 0.05 15.98
C SER A 50 -6.71 -0.34 16.10
N PHE A 51 -6.13 -0.33 17.30
CA PHE A 51 -4.69 -0.53 17.52
C PHE A 51 -4.32 -1.88 18.12
N ILE A 52 -5.28 -2.77 18.28
CA ILE A 52 -5.12 -4.12 18.85
C ILE A 52 -5.56 -5.18 17.84
N LEU A 53 -5.34 -6.46 18.15
CA LEU A 53 -5.78 -7.57 17.27
C LEU A 53 -7.27 -7.91 17.42
N LYS A 54 -7.86 -7.68 18.59
CA LYS A 54 -9.21 -8.13 18.92
C LYS A 54 -10.31 -7.22 18.36
N GLY A 55 -11.38 -7.81 17.88
CA GLY A 55 -12.57 -7.13 17.37
C GLY A 55 -12.40 -6.61 15.93
N ASP A 56 -13.51 -6.16 15.36
CA ASP A 56 -13.54 -5.42 14.10
C ASP A 56 -13.64 -3.93 14.45
N ALA A 57 -12.57 -3.17 14.19
CA ALA A 57 -12.54 -1.77 14.56
C ALA A 57 -13.21 -0.86 13.54
N ALA A 58 -13.78 0.24 14.04
CA ALA A 58 -14.34 1.28 13.21
C ALA A 58 -13.27 1.96 12.34
N GLN A 59 -13.65 2.37 11.12
CA GLN A 59 -12.84 3.21 10.24
C GLN A 59 -12.72 4.62 10.83
N GLY A 60 -11.61 5.33 10.54
CA GLY A 60 -11.43 6.73 10.90
C GLY A 60 -11.00 6.99 12.35
N MET A 61 -10.74 5.96 13.16
CA MET A 61 -10.31 6.14 14.55
C MET A 61 -9.02 6.95 14.69
N GLU A 62 -8.16 6.95 13.68
CA GLU A 62 -6.94 7.75 13.60
C GLU A 62 -7.20 9.26 13.65
N LEU A 63 -8.38 9.73 13.22
CA LEU A 63 -8.78 11.13 13.29
C LEU A 63 -8.89 11.67 14.73
N THR A 64 -9.04 10.76 15.69
CA THR A 64 -9.30 11.07 17.10
C THR A 64 -8.01 11.41 17.87
N PHE A 65 -6.85 10.99 17.39
CA PHE A 65 -5.59 11.08 18.13
C PHE A 65 -4.57 11.98 17.43
N ALA A 66 -3.91 12.82 18.21
CA ALA A 66 -2.71 13.51 17.74
C ALA A 66 -1.50 12.56 17.75
N THR A 67 -0.51 12.89 16.93
CA THR A 67 0.78 12.21 16.81
C THR A 67 1.91 13.19 17.11
N LEU A 68 3.14 12.74 17.31
CA LEU A 68 4.29 13.65 17.44
C LEU A 68 4.47 14.47 16.16
N MET A 69 4.40 13.82 15.01
CA MET A 69 4.57 14.43 13.68
C MET A 69 3.56 13.84 12.69
N VAL A 70 3.25 14.59 11.64
CA VAL A 70 2.37 14.17 10.53
C VAL A 70 3.13 14.12 9.22
N ARG A 71 2.72 13.23 8.31
CA ARG A 71 3.32 13.10 6.98
C ARG A 71 2.92 14.26 6.07
N SER A 72 3.86 14.72 5.26
CA SER A 72 3.57 15.52 4.08
C SER A 72 3.01 14.61 2.99
N GLY A 73 1.95 15.06 2.31
CA GLY A 73 1.35 14.30 1.21
C GLY A 73 2.03 14.48 -0.14
N ASP A 74 2.94 15.44 -0.28
CA ASP A 74 3.67 15.73 -1.52
C ASP A 74 5.16 15.34 -1.46
N GLU A 75 5.58 14.72 -0.36
CA GLU A 75 6.92 14.17 -0.17
C GLU A 75 6.85 12.66 0.11
N PRO A 76 7.81 11.87 -0.36
CA PRO A 76 7.72 10.40 -0.27
C PRO A 76 7.70 9.86 1.16
N ASP A 77 8.37 10.53 2.11
CA ASP A 77 8.52 10.04 3.48
C ASP A 77 8.72 11.16 4.53
N ALA A 78 8.57 12.43 4.15
CA ALA A 78 8.80 13.53 5.08
C ALA A 78 7.69 13.68 6.12
N MET A 79 8.08 14.07 7.34
CA MET A 79 7.18 14.35 8.44
C MET A 79 7.49 15.70 9.08
N TYR A 80 6.43 16.40 9.50
CA TYR A 80 6.45 17.73 10.10
C TYR A 80 5.79 17.72 11.47
N GLY A 81 6.22 18.64 12.36
CA GLY A 81 5.80 18.63 13.74
C GLY A 81 4.31 18.91 13.95
N LEU A 82 3.63 18.06 14.71
CA LEU A 82 2.28 18.27 15.22
C LEU A 82 2.36 18.51 16.74
N ALA A 83 2.24 17.48 17.58
CA ALA A 83 2.44 17.63 19.01
C ALA A 83 3.90 17.98 19.35
N ALA A 84 4.86 17.52 18.56
CA ALA A 84 6.25 17.95 18.66
C ALA A 84 6.45 19.32 17.99
N ARG A 85 6.95 20.29 18.75
CA ARG A 85 7.40 21.60 18.23
C ARG A 85 8.75 21.50 17.53
N SER A 86 9.65 20.67 18.05
CA SER A 86 10.98 20.48 17.51
C SER A 86 11.49 19.05 17.74
N LEU A 87 12.43 18.65 16.89
CA LEU A 87 13.16 17.39 16.96
C LEU A 87 14.64 17.66 16.86
N ARG A 88 15.43 17.08 17.77
CA ARG A 88 16.89 16.98 17.67
C ARG A 88 17.28 15.51 17.61
N ILE A 89 18.08 15.18 16.61
CA ILE A 89 18.62 13.82 16.40
C ILE A 89 20.08 13.86 16.86
N SER A 90 20.50 12.85 17.64
CA SER A 90 21.90 12.70 18.06
C SER A 90 22.81 12.41 16.86
N ASP A 91 24.12 12.70 16.97
CA ASP A 91 25.09 12.54 15.88
C ASP A 91 25.16 11.10 15.33
N ASN A 92 24.97 10.11 16.20
CA ASN A 92 24.89 8.69 15.81
C ASN A 92 23.50 8.28 15.28
N GLY A 93 22.52 9.20 15.26
CA GLY A 93 21.15 8.95 14.80
C GLY A 93 20.32 8.03 15.70
N LEU A 94 20.81 7.58 16.86
CA LEU A 94 20.15 6.56 17.68
C LEU A 94 19.20 7.14 18.74
N THR A 95 19.31 8.44 19.04
CA THR A 95 18.43 9.12 19.99
C THR A 95 17.74 10.30 19.32
N HIS A 96 16.42 10.29 19.41
CA HIS A 96 15.55 11.36 18.91
C HIS A 96 14.93 12.08 20.10
N ARG A 97 15.25 13.37 20.28
CA ARG A 97 14.69 14.22 21.32
C ARG A 97 13.62 15.12 20.75
N PHE A 98 12.37 14.86 21.11
CA PHE A 98 11.22 15.69 20.76
C PHE A 98 10.92 16.65 21.90
N THR A 99 10.62 17.93 21.55
CA THR A 99 10.09 18.91 22.49
C THR A 99 8.64 19.16 22.16
N LEU A 100 7.72 18.91 23.09
CA LEU A 100 6.29 19.04 22.89
C LEU A 100 5.83 20.51 22.97
N ARG A 101 4.75 20.81 22.26
CA ARG A 101 4.04 22.09 22.33
C ARG A 101 3.33 22.23 23.67
N SER A 102 3.30 23.44 24.18
CA SER A 102 2.66 23.75 25.46
C SER A 102 1.14 23.75 25.41
N GLU A 103 0.61 24.06 24.25
CA GLU A 103 -0.81 24.12 23.94
C GLU A 103 -1.46 22.76 23.67
N ALA A 104 -0.65 21.69 23.48
CA ALA A 104 -1.18 20.36 23.20
C ALA A 104 -2.02 19.83 24.37
N LYS A 105 -3.27 19.47 24.10
CA LYS A 105 -4.24 19.01 25.10
C LYS A 105 -5.15 17.92 24.55
N PHE A 106 -5.70 17.11 25.44
CA PHE A 106 -6.78 16.17 25.15
C PHE A 106 -8.12 16.88 25.04
N HIS A 107 -9.15 16.18 24.56
CA HIS A 107 -10.50 16.73 24.34
C HIS A 107 -11.21 17.14 25.64
N ASP A 108 -10.79 16.64 26.79
CA ASP A 108 -11.27 17.04 28.11
C ASP A 108 -10.55 18.28 28.67
N GLY A 109 -9.59 18.85 27.92
CA GLY A 109 -8.80 20.01 28.31
C GLY A 109 -7.53 19.69 29.10
N THR A 110 -7.29 18.43 29.50
CA THR A 110 -6.05 18.02 30.17
C THR A 110 -4.85 18.13 29.23
N LEU A 111 -3.68 18.51 29.74
CA LEU A 111 -2.47 18.69 28.95
C LEU A 111 -1.97 17.33 28.42
N LEU A 112 -1.56 17.30 27.16
CA LEU A 112 -0.81 16.21 26.59
C LEU A 112 0.67 16.37 26.96
N THR A 113 1.22 15.37 27.66
CA THR A 113 2.56 15.41 28.21
C THR A 113 3.50 14.38 27.59
N ALA A 114 4.80 14.52 27.82
CA ALA A 114 5.80 13.55 27.43
C ALA A 114 5.56 12.16 28.07
N HIS A 115 4.96 12.13 29.26
CA HIS A 115 4.61 10.89 29.95
C HIS A 115 3.50 10.12 29.20
N ASP A 116 2.55 10.82 28.55
CA ASP A 116 1.52 10.19 27.69
C ASP A 116 2.17 9.57 26.45
N VAL A 117 3.12 10.26 25.84
CA VAL A 117 3.86 9.74 24.67
C VAL A 117 4.65 8.50 25.03
N VAL A 118 5.43 8.54 26.13
CA VAL A 118 6.23 7.39 26.58
C VAL A 118 5.33 6.20 26.88
N TRP A 119 4.23 6.43 27.59
CA TRP A 119 3.25 5.38 27.89
C TRP A 119 2.64 4.79 26.62
N SER A 120 2.25 5.63 25.65
CA SER A 120 1.65 5.20 24.38
C SER A 120 2.59 4.29 23.58
N LEU A 121 3.85 4.70 23.42
CA LEU A 121 4.85 3.93 22.68
C LEU A 121 5.14 2.58 23.37
N ALA A 122 5.25 2.57 24.70
CA ALA A 122 5.46 1.34 25.47
C ALA A 122 4.25 0.39 25.34
N THR A 123 3.04 0.95 25.48
CA THR A 123 1.78 0.17 25.37
C THR A 123 1.58 -0.41 23.97
N LEU A 124 1.83 0.37 22.92
CA LEU A 124 1.72 -0.11 21.55
C LEU A 124 2.77 -1.18 21.22
N LYS A 125 3.97 -1.09 21.80
CA LYS A 125 5.00 -2.13 21.65
C LYS A 125 4.61 -3.42 22.36
N ASP A 126 4.01 -3.35 23.53
CA ASP A 126 3.67 -4.50 24.38
C ASP A 126 2.32 -5.13 24.00
N LYS A 127 1.28 -4.30 23.80
CA LYS A 127 -0.13 -4.70 23.66
C LYS A 127 -0.77 -4.34 22.32
N GLY A 128 -0.02 -3.67 21.44
CA GLY A 128 -0.51 -3.24 20.14
C GLY A 128 -0.76 -4.41 19.19
N HIS A 129 -1.38 -4.10 18.06
CA HIS A 129 -1.57 -5.08 16.97
C HIS A 129 -0.21 -5.68 16.56
N PRO A 130 -0.12 -6.98 16.22
CA PRO A 130 1.14 -7.64 15.86
C PRO A 130 1.95 -6.92 14.77
N ILE A 131 1.30 -6.26 13.82
CA ILE A 131 1.98 -5.42 12.81
C ILE A 131 2.70 -4.24 13.49
N ILE A 132 2.08 -3.57 14.46
CA ILE A 132 2.67 -2.45 15.20
C ILE A 132 3.87 -2.94 16.02
N THR A 133 3.70 -4.04 16.77
CA THR A 133 4.76 -4.60 17.61
C THR A 133 5.97 -5.04 16.79
N ALA A 134 5.73 -5.64 15.61
CA ALA A 134 6.79 -6.03 14.67
C ALA A 134 7.57 -4.81 14.13
N LEU A 135 6.87 -3.74 13.75
CA LEU A 135 7.49 -2.48 13.29
C LEU A 135 8.25 -1.77 14.41
N LEU A 136 7.86 -1.96 15.68
CA LEU A 136 8.55 -1.44 16.86
C LEU A 136 9.69 -2.33 17.39
N ARG A 137 10.07 -3.38 16.69
CA ARG A 137 11.15 -4.30 17.12
C ARG A 137 12.45 -3.54 17.46
N ASP A 138 12.82 -2.59 16.61
CA ASP A 138 14.05 -1.81 16.73
C ASP A 138 13.90 -0.52 17.55
N PHE A 139 12.71 -0.21 18.05
CA PHE A 139 12.47 0.79 19.09
C PHE A 139 12.92 0.24 20.45
N LYS A 140 13.92 0.84 21.08
CA LYS A 140 14.51 0.38 22.35
C LYS A 140 13.78 0.92 23.58
N GLY A 141 13.08 2.04 23.45
CA GLY A 141 12.33 2.65 24.53
C GLY A 141 12.28 4.16 24.40
N ALA A 142 11.50 4.77 25.27
CA ALA A 142 11.38 6.21 25.38
C ALA A 142 11.39 6.64 26.84
N GLU A 143 11.85 7.86 27.12
CA GLU A 143 11.92 8.49 28.45
C GLU A 143 11.34 9.90 28.38
N ALA A 144 10.75 10.33 29.49
CA ALA A 144 10.24 11.68 29.71
C ALA A 144 11.03 12.33 30.85
N PRO A 145 12.14 13.05 30.59
CA PRO A 145 12.91 13.74 31.62
C PRO A 145 12.10 14.86 32.30
N ASP A 146 11.14 15.42 31.59
CA ASP A 146 10.18 16.42 32.05
C ASP A 146 8.88 16.29 31.25
N ASP A 147 7.84 17.08 31.56
CA ASP A 147 6.52 17.01 30.92
C ASP A 147 6.52 17.34 29.42
N ARG A 148 7.60 17.90 28.88
CA ARG A 148 7.69 18.40 27.52
C ARG A 148 8.75 17.75 26.66
N THR A 149 9.63 16.96 27.24
CA THR A 149 10.74 16.33 26.55
C THR A 149 10.52 14.83 26.46
N VAL A 150 10.48 14.31 25.22
CA VAL A 150 10.47 12.87 24.94
C VAL A 150 11.80 12.49 24.32
N MET A 151 12.50 11.55 24.91
CA MET A 151 13.72 10.96 24.36
C MET A 151 13.42 9.56 23.89
N VAL A 152 13.46 9.33 22.56
CA VAL A 152 13.24 8.03 21.93
C VAL A 152 14.57 7.41 21.54
N ARG A 153 14.79 6.15 21.90
CA ARG A 153 16.01 5.41 21.58
C ARG A 153 15.73 4.26 20.61
N PHE A 154 16.63 4.08 19.65
CA PHE A 154 16.56 3.04 18.63
C PHE A 154 17.76 2.08 18.70
N ALA A 155 17.61 0.89 18.12
CA ALA A 155 18.70 -0.03 17.92
C ALA A 155 19.72 0.52 16.90
N GLU A 156 20.98 0.13 17.03
CA GLU A 156 22.05 0.51 16.11
C GLU A 156 21.76 0.03 14.67
N LYS A 157 21.33 -1.23 14.55
CA LYS A 157 20.82 -1.78 13.28
C LYS A 157 19.31 -1.70 13.27
N ARG A 158 18.77 -0.65 12.69
CA ARG A 158 17.31 -0.43 12.56
C ARG A 158 16.90 -0.18 11.13
N GLY A 159 15.65 -0.47 10.82
CA GLY A 159 15.02 0.00 9.59
C GLY A 159 15.02 1.52 9.52
N ARG A 160 15.26 2.07 8.32
CA ARG A 160 15.34 3.52 8.08
C ARG A 160 14.04 4.24 8.39
N ASP A 161 12.92 3.57 8.20
CA ASP A 161 11.56 4.06 8.38
C ASP A 161 11.03 3.96 9.83
N VAL A 162 11.72 3.22 10.70
CA VAL A 162 11.28 3.03 12.10
C VAL A 162 11.12 4.34 12.87
N PRO A 163 12.02 5.34 12.79
CA PRO A 163 11.82 6.63 13.45
C PRO A 163 10.61 7.41 12.91
N LEU A 164 10.34 7.31 11.61
CA LEU A 164 9.16 7.93 10.98
C LEU A 164 7.87 7.26 11.47
N PHE A 165 7.88 5.93 11.56
CA PHE A 165 6.76 5.16 12.09
C PHE A 165 6.44 5.55 13.53
N VAL A 166 7.46 5.59 14.41
CA VAL A 166 7.32 5.98 15.82
C VAL A 166 6.75 7.39 15.96
N ALA A 167 7.22 8.36 15.17
CA ALA A 167 6.74 9.73 15.22
C ALA A 167 5.29 9.91 14.74
N GLY A 168 4.79 8.98 13.93
CA GLY A 168 3.41 8.95 13.42
C GLY A 168 2.44 8.12 14.25
N LEU A 169 2.87 7.50 15.35
CA LEU A 169 1.98 6.73 16.21
C LEU A 169 1.06 7.63 17.05
N PRO A 170 -0.17 7.17 17.34
CA PRO A 170 -1.13 7.94 18.15
C PRO A 170 -0.64 8.13 19.59
N ILE A 171 -0.97 9.26 20.17
CA ILE A 171 -0.71 9.59 21.58
C ILE A 171 -1.99 9.40 22.37
N PHE A 172 -1.98 8.49 23.31
CA PHE A 172 -3.08 8.15 24.20
C PHE A 172 -2.91 8.79 25.58
N SER A 173 -4.01 9.12 26.26
CA SER A 173 -3.97 9.59 27.63
C SER A 173 -3.65 8.46 28.60
N ARG A 174 -2.49 8.54 29.26
CA ARG A 174 -2.09 7.62 30.33
C ARG A 174 -3.12 7.61 31.46
N ALA A 175 -3.64 8.79 31.84
CA ALA A 175 -4.63 8.94 32.91
C ALA A 175 -5.96 8.24 32.56
N TYR A 176 -6.41 8.35 31.31
CA TYR A 176 -7.61 7.66 30.84
C TYR A 176 -7.44 6.13 30.91
N TYR A 177 -6.36 5.60 30.33
CA TYR A 177 -6.10 4.16 30.31
C TYR A 177 -5.57 3.58 31.63
N SER A 178 -5.30 4.40 32.65
CA SER A 178 -5.08 3.89 34.01
C SER A 178 -6.35 3.33 34.66
N LYS A 179 -7.52 3.71 34.12
CA LYS A 179 -8.85 3.31 34.63
C LYS A 179 -9.46 2.15 33.87
N GLN A 180 -8.92 1.81 32.72
CA GLN A 180 -9.42 0.72 31.87
C GLN A 180 -8.32 0.09 31.02
N PRO A 181 -8.39 -1.21 30.72
CA PRO A 181 -7.37 -1.89 29.93
C PRO A 181 -7.32 -1.38 28.48
N PHE A 182 -6.10 -1.16 27.97
CA PHE A 182 -5.88 -0.75 26.57
C PHE A 182 -6.22 -1.86 25.57
N ASP A 183 -5.97 -3.13 25.90
CA ASP A 183 -6.01 -4.30 25.02
C ASP A 183 -7.39 -4.98 24.94
N GLN A 184 -8.45 -4.21 25.17
CA GLN A 184 -9.83 -4.68 25.06
C GLN A 184 -10.53 -4.14 23.82
N SER A 185 -11.33 -5.00 23.19
CA SER A 185 -12.35 -4.61 22.21
C SER A 185 -13.50 -3.95 22.96
N THR A 186 -13.79 -2.67 22.66
CA THR A 186 -14.81 -1.89 23.35
C THR A 186 -15.48 -0.90 22.42
N LEU A 187 -16.73 -0.53 22.72
CA LEU A 187 -17.44 0.59 22.10
C LEU A 187 -17.42 1.86 22.96
N GLU A 188 -16.67 1.87 24.07
CA GLU A 188 -16.45 3.09 24.83
C GLU A 188 -15.63 4.10 24.03
N ILE A 189 -16.09 5.37 24.02
CA ILE A 189 -15.45 6.44 23.27
C ILE A 189 -14.11 6.78 23.97
N PRO A 190 -12.97 6.64 23.25
CA PRO A 190 -11.68 6.94 23.82
C PRO A 190 -11.48 8.46 23.99
N LEU A 191 -10.72 8.86 25.01
CA LEU A 191 -10.26 10.23 25.16
C LEU A 191 -9.18 10.53 24.11
N GLY A 192 -9.51 11.37 23.15
CA GLY A 192 -8.62 11.77 22.07
C GLY A 192 -7.98 13.13 22.25
N SER A 193 -7.11 13.48 21.29
CA SER A 193 -6.36 14.75 21.23
C SER A 193 -6.28 15.30 19.79
N GLY A 194 -6.90 14.61 18.83
CA GLY A 194 -6.90 14.93 17.40
C GLY A 194 -7.89 16.00 17.00
N ALA A 195 -7.91 16.31 15.69
CA ALA A 195 -8.80 17.32 15.13
C ALA A 195 -10.29 16.93 15.20
N TYR A 196 -10.58 15.65 15.36
CA TYR A 196 -11.93 15.10 15.48
C TYR A 196 -12.06 14.26 16.74
N ARG A 197 -13.28 14.14 17.24
CA ARG A 197 -13.68 13.21 18.30
C ARG A 197 -14.78 12.30 17.78
N VAL A 198 -14.93 11.13 18.37
CA VAL A 198 -16.05 10.24 18.06
C VAL A 198 -17.36 10.94 18.43
N GLY A 199 -18.27 11.02 17.47
CA GLY A 199 -19.63 11.53 17.62
C GLY A 199 -20.65 10.40 17.73
N ARG A 200 -21.74 10.49 16.96
CA ARG A 200 -22.79 9.46 16.91
C ARG A 200 -22.28 8.23 16.17
N PHE A 201 -22.68 7.06 16.60
CA PHE A 201 -22.45 5.82 15.87
C PHE A 201 -23.53 4.78 16.16
N GLU A 202 -23.66 3.85 15.23
CA GLU A 202 -24.42 2.62 15.39
C GLU A 202 -23.55 1.47 14.91
N ALA A 203 -23.19 0.58 15.84
CA ALA A 203 -22.24 -0.49 15.58
C ALA A 203 -22.65 -1.33 14.34
N GLY A 204 -21.74 -1.49 13.40
CA GLY A 204 -21.98 -2.20 12.14
C GLY A 204 -22.76 -1.40 11.06
N HIS A 205 -23.23 -0.20 11.35
CA HIS A 205 -23.99 0.63 10.41
C HIS A 205 -23.26 1.91 10.02
N PHE A 206 -22.89 2.76 10.99
CA PHE A 206 -22.15 3.98 10.71
C PHE A 206 -21.39 4.49 11.94
N ILE A 207 -20.40 5.32 11.68
CA ILE A 207 -19.71 6.12 12.70
C ILE A 207 -19.45 7.53 12.19
N GLU A 208 -19.66 8.52 13.05
CA GLU A 208 -19.39 9.94 12.81
C GLU A 208 -18.23 10.43 13.69
N PHE A 209 -17.41 11.29 13.10
CA PHE A 209 -16.36 12.02 13.79
C PHE A 209 -16.67 13.51 13.70
N GLU A 210 -16.87 14.15 14.87
CA GLU A 210 -17.18 15.57 14.98
C GLU A 210 -15.92 16.40 15.10
N ARG A 211 -15.80 17.46 14.32
CA ARG A 211 -14.65 18.36 14.38
C ARG A 211 -14.60 19.10 15.73
N VAL A 212 -13.45 19.09 16.36
CA VAL A 212 -13.16 19.87 17.58
C VAL A 212 -12.89 21.31 17.16
N LYS A 213 -13.85 22.22 17.42
CA LYS A 213 -13.80 23.59 16.91
C LYS A 213 -12.64 24.41 17.45
N ASP A 214 -12.25 24.17 18.70
CA ASP A 214 -11.14 24.80 19.42
C ASP A 214 -9.91 23.88 19.53
N TRP A 215 -9.72 23.02 18.54
CA TRP A 215 -8.56 22.12 18.54
C TRP A 215 -7.24 22.89 18.52
N TRP A 216 -6.37 22.57 19.47
CA TRP A 216 -5.10 23.27 19.70
C TRP A 216 -4.16 23.28 18.48
N GLY A 217 -4.30 22.30 17.58
CA GLY A 217 -3.46 22.14 16.37
C GLY A 217 -4.01 22.79 15.11
N ALA A 218 -5.17 23.47 15.15
CA ALA A 218 -5.87 23.95 13.96
C ALA A 218 -5.06 24.91 13.09
N ASP A 219 -4.31 25.81 13.70
CA ASP A 219 -3.55 26.87 13.00
C ASP A 219 -2.07 26.50 12.76
N LEU A 220 -1.66 25.30 13.13
CA LEU A 220 -0.30 24.84 12.87
C LEU A 220 -0.05 24.69 11.38
N PRO A 221 1.16 25.00 10.87
CA PRO A 221 1.50 24.84 9.46
C PRO A 221 1.15 23.47 8.86
N ALA A 222 1.32 22.42 9.66
CA ALA A 222 1.03 21.05 9.26
C ALA A 222 -0.47 20.68 9.26
N SER A 223 -1.35 21.58 9.73
CA SER A 223 -2.80 21.34 9.84
C SER A 223 -3.65 22.39 9.12
N ARG A 224 -3.09 23.59 8.88
CA ARG A 224 -3.79 24.71 8.26
C ARG A 224 -4.33 24.32 6.87
N GLY A 225 -5.59 24.65 6.62
CA GLY A 225 -6.29 24.29 5.37
C GLY A 225 -6.76 22.83 5.30
N GLN A 226 -6.62 22.09 6.39
CA GLN A 226 -7.09 20.70 6.52
C GLN A 226 -8.19 20.58 7.59
N ASN A 227 -8.82 19.39 7.70
CA ASN A 227 -9.88 19.13 8.69
C ASN A 227 -11.05 20.12 8.55
N ASN A 228 -11.60 20.25 7.34
CA ASN A 228 -12.55 21.31 7.01
C ASN A 228 -14.01 20.94 7.28
N PHE A 229 -14.36 19.66 7.35
CA PHE A 229 -15.73 19.20 7.59
C PHE A 229 -16.09 19.26 9.08
N ASP A 230 -17.34 19.64 9.40
CA ASP A 230 -17.82 19.54 10.79
C ASP A 230 -18.03 18.10 11.22
N VAL A 231 -18.41 17.24 10.25
CA VAL A 231 -18.61 15.80 10.47
C VAL A 231 -17.93 15.01 9.35
N VAL A 232 -17.14 14.03 9.72
CA VAL A 232 -16.66 12.96 8.83
C VAL A 232 -17.38 11.68 9.21
N ARG A 233 -18.09 11.05 8.26
CA ARG A 233 -18.94 9.89 8.51
C ARG A 233 -18.49 8.72 7.65
N PHE A 234 -18.41 7.53 8.25
CA PHE A 234 -18.18 6.27 7.58
C PHE A 234 -19.42 5.40 7.65
N GLU A 235 -19.85 4.93 6.49
CA GLU A 235 -20.99 4.01 6.32
C GLU A 235 -20.48 2.59 6.12
N TYR A 236 -21.24 1.60 6.57
CA TYR A 236 -20.94 0.18 6.44
C TYR A 236 -22.03 -0.52 5.66
N TYR A 237 -21.63 -1.33 4.68
CA TYR A 237 -22.51 -2.14 3.87
C TYR A 237 -21.96 -3.57 3.78
N ARG A 238 -22.85 -4.54 3.79
CA ARG A 238 -22.48 -5.96 3.73
C ARG A 238 -21.72 -6.33 2.46
N ASP A 239 -22.07 -5.70 1.35
CA ASP A 239 -21.44 -5.94 0.08
C ASP A 239 -21.30 -4.64 -0.74
N ARG A 240 -20.45 -4.68 -1.77
CA ARG A 240 -20.11 -3.52 -2.60
C ARG A 240 -21.26 -3.08 -3.50
N GLU A 241 -22.15 -4.00 -3.89
CA GLU A 241 -23.32 -3.69 -4.75
C GLU A 241 -24.33 -2.87 -3.99
N VAL A 242 -24.71 -3.31 -2.78
CA VAL A 242 -25.59 -2.54 -1.89
C VAL A 242 -24.96 -1.18 -1.54
N GLY A 243 -23.64 -1.15 -1.32
CA GLY A 243 -22.92 0.11 -1.11
C GLY A 243 -22.98 1.04 -2.32
N PHE A 244 -22.98 0.52 -3.56
CA PHE A 244 -23.16 1.33 -4.75
C PHE A 244 -24.58 1.89 -4.84
N GLU A 245 -25.61 1.09 -4.56
CA GLU A 245 -27.01 1.57 -4.50
C GLU A 245 -27.18 2.68 -3.43
N GLY A 246 -26.59 2.52 -2.25
CA GLY A 246 -26.55 3.57 -1.23
C GLY A 246 -25.95 4.88 -1.74
N PHE A 247 -24.88 4.83 -2.53
CA PHE A 247 -24.29 6.00 -3.16
C PHE A 247 -25.25 6.67 -4.17
N THR A 248 -25.89 5.88 -5.03
CA THR A 248 -26.85 6.40 -6.03
C THR A 248 -28.08 7.02 -5.39
N ALA A 249 -28.49 6.52 -4.22
CA ALA A 249 -29.58 7.04 -3.39
C ALA A 249 -29.17 8.25 -2.50
N LYS A 250 -27.92 8.72 -2.56
CA LYS A 250 -27.38 9.81 -1.72
C LYS A 250 -27.33 9.47 -0.22
N SER A 251 -27.25 8.19 0.15
CA SER A 251 -27.06 7.79 1.55
C SER A 251 -25.67 8.20 2.07
N TYR A 252 -24.70 8.35 1.17
CA TYR A 252 -23.41 8.95 1.44
C TYR A 252 -22.91 9.72 0.20
N LEU A 253 -21.92 10.59 0.37
CA LEU A 253 -21.61 11.65 -0.59
C LEU A 253 -20.37 11.40 -1.44
N PHE A 254 -19.45 10.55 -0.99
CA PHE A 254 -18.18 10.28 -1.67
C PHE A 254 -17.92 8.79 -1.76
N ARG A 255 -17.42 8.36 -2.92
CA ARG A 255 -17.05 6.97 -3.18
C ARG A 255 -15.72 6.90 -3.92
N GLU A 256 -14.79 6.09 -3.45
CA GLU A 256 -13.67 5.59 -4.24
C GLU A 256 -14.05 4.24 -4.86
N GLU A 257 -13.87 4.11 -6.18
CA GLU A 257 -14.24 2.90 -6.91
C GLU A 257 -13.04 2.02 -7.19
N PHE A 258 -13.12 0.80 -6.72
CA PHE A 258 -12.05 -0.20 -6.89
C PHE A 258 -12.39 -1.26 -7.95
N THR A 259 -13.60 -1.24 -8.51
CA THR A 259 -14.11 -2.25 -9.44
C THR A 259 -14.22 -1.66 -10.83
N SER A 260 -13.37 -2.12 -11.76
CA SER A 260 -13.35 -1.64 -13.15
C SER A 260 -14.71 -1.82 -13.84
N ARG A 261 -15.40 -2.92 -13.61
CA ARG A 261 -16.74 -3.17 -14.13
C ARG A 261 -17.72 -2.08 -13.68
N THR A 262 -17.80 -1.81 -12.39
CA THR A 262 -18.70 -0.76 -11.85
C THR A 262 -18.34 0.60 -12.43
N TRP A 263 -17.06 0.95 -12.46
CA TRP A 263 -16.58 2.20 -13.03
C TRP A 263 -16.96 2.38 -14.51
N ALA A 264 -16.84 1.32 -15.29
CA ALA A 264 -17.11 1.35 -16.73
C ALA A 264 -18.60 1.31 -17.07
N THR A 265 -19.45 0.60 -16.28
CA THR A 265 -20.79 0.22 -16.71
C THR A 265 -21.95 0.74 -15.84
N ARG A 266 -21.68 1.19 -14.60
CA ARG A 266 -22.74 1.49 -13.63
C ARG A 266 -23.02 2.98 -13.44
N TYR A 267 -22.17 3.86 -13.94
CA TYR A 267 -22.33 5.31 -13.81
C TYR A 267 -23.21 5.88 -14.94
N ASP A 268 -24.46 5.39 -15.02
CA ASP A 268 -25.48 5.82 -15.97
C ASP A 268 -26.81 6.24 -15.31
N PHE A 269 -26.84 6.29 -13.98
CA PHE A 269 -28.01 6.64 -13.19
C PHE A 269 -28.40 8.14 -13.28
N PRO A 270 -29.66 8.53 -12.95
CA PRO A 270 -30.16 9.87 -13.18
C PRO A 270 -29.30 11.00 -12.57
N ALA A 271 -28.85 10.85 -11.32
CA ALA A 271 -28.05 11.89 -10.68
C ALA A 271 -26.67 12.11 -11.34
N PHE A 272 -26.10 11.10 -11.96
CA PHE A 272 -24.89 11.24 -12.77
C PHE A 272 -25.18 11.91 -14.13
N LYS A 273 -26.22 11.47 -14.83
CA LYS A 273 -26.61 12.02 -16.15
C LYS A 273 -26.98 13.51 -16.08
N ASN A 274 -27.61 13.95 -15.01
CA ASN A 274 -27.99 15.36 -14.82
C ASN A 274 -26.90 16.21 -14.15
N GLY A 275 -25.71 15.64 -13.91
CA GLY A 275 -24.53 16.33 -13.41
C GLY A 275 -24.53 16.62 -11.91
N ARG A 276 -25.44 16.04 -11.12
CA ARG A 276 -25.43 16.13 -9.65
C ARG A 276 -24.34 15.27 -9.02
N VAL A 277 -23.93 14.19 -9.68
CA VAL A 277 -22.79 13.37 -9.32
C VAL A 277 -21.68 13.60 -10.32
N LYS A 278 -20.46 13.75 -9.85
CA LYS A 278 -19.24 13.91 -10.64
C LYS A 278 -18.37 12.67 -10.50
N ARG A 279 -17.61 12.36 -11.56
CA ARG A 279 -16.49 11.42 -11.51
C ARG A 279 -15.18 12.15 -11.82
N ALA A 280 -14.12 11.72 -11.16
CA ALA A 280 -12.78 12.17 -11.48
C ALA A 280 -11.77 11.01 -11.37
N VAL A 281 -10.68 11.13 -12.11
CA VAL A 281 -9.51 10.26 -12.01
C VAL A 281 -8.38 11.12 -11.48
N LEU A 282 -7.90 10.78 -10.27
CA LEU A 282 -6.80 11.48 -9.63
C LEU A 282 -5.53 10.65 -9.78
N SER A 283 -4.41 11.27 -10.15
CA SER A 283 -3.12 10.59 -10.21
C SER A 283 -2.70 10.04 -8.85
N ASP A 284 -1.97 8.92 -8.84
CA ASP A 284 -1.37 8.32 -7.65
C ASP A 284 0.10 8.00 -7.94
N ASP A 285 1.01 8.71 -7.28
CA ASP A 285 2.46 8.52 -7.43
C ASP A 285 3.02 7.59 -6.33
N THR A 286 2.17 6.93 -5.54
CA THR A 286 2.65 5.94 -4.58
C THR A 286 3.16 4.70 -5.30
N PRO A 287 4.22 4.04 -4.78
CA PRO A 287 4.71 2.81 -5.37
C PRO A 287 3.61 1.73 -5.42
N SER A 288 3.32 1.22 -6.60
CA SER A 288 2.31 0.17 -6.81
C SER A 288 2.85 -1.23 -6.56
N GLY A 289 4.17 -1.41 -6.68
CA GLY A 289 4.85 -2.68 -6.48
C GLY A 289 4.50 -3.75 -7.52
N ALA A 290 4.59 -4.99 -7.12
CA ALA A 290 4.30 -6.16 -7.94
C ALA A 290 2.92 -6.74 -7.62
N GLN A 291 2.22 -7.15 -8.67
CA GLN A 291 1.06 -8.03 -8.60
C GLN A 291 1.17 -9.04 -9.74
N GLY A 292 1.03 -10.33 -9.45
CA GLY A 292 1.13 -11.36 -10.48
C GLY A 292 1.08 -12.79 -9.96
N TRP A 293 1.33 -13.71 -10.86
CA TRP A 293 1.48 -15.12 -10.56
C TRP A 293 2.95 -15.44 -10.34
N PHE A 294 3.34 -15.76 -9.10
CA PHE A 294 4.70 -16.08 -8.71
C PHE A 294 5.00 -17.56 -8.93
N MET A 295 6.01 -17.84 -9.75
CA MET A 295 6.48 -19.19 -10.06
C MET A 295 7.45 -19.67 -8.99
N ASN A 296 7.25 -20.86 -8.44
CA ASN A 296 8.11 -21.42 -7.40
C ASN A 296 9.37 -22.09 -7.98
N MET A 297 10.51 -21.40 -7.95
CA MET A 297 11.79 -21.92 -8.47
C MET A 297 12.30 -23.15 -7.73
N ARG A 298 11.69 -23.55 -6.62
CA ARG A 298 12.01 -24.82 -5.93
C ARG A 298 11.48 -26.02 -6.72
N ARG A 299 10.52 -25.79 -7.62
CA ARG A 299 9.97 -26.79 -8.52
C ARG A 299 10.88 -26.95 -9.76
N PRO A 300 11.25 -28.18 -10.16
CA PRO A 300 12.25 -28.42 -11.21
C PRO A 300 11.84 -27.84 -12.57
N GLN A 301 10.55 -27.81 -12.91
CA GLN A 301 10.07 -27.27 -14.19
C GLN A 301 10.38 -25.79 -14.37
N PHE A 302 10.41 -24.98 -13.30
CA PHE A 302 10.65 -23.54 -13.39
C PHE A 302 12.15 -23.15 -13.36
N LYS A 303 13.07 -24.08 -13.28
CA LYS A 303 14.51 -23.76 -13.29
C LYS A 303 15.01 -23.24 -14.63
N ASP A 304 14.42 -23.68 -15.74
CA ASP A 304 14.76 -23.18 -17.06
C ASP A 304 14.12 -21.82 -17.34
N LEU A 305 14.95 -20.80 -17.61
CA LEU A 305 14.50 -19.44 -17.90
C LEU A 305 13.56 -19.37 -19.10
N ARG A 306 13.77 -20.21 -20.12
CA ARG A 306 12.96 -20.24 -21.34
C ARG A 306 11.53 -20.69 -21.07
N LEU A 307 11.31 -21.64 -20.15
CA LEU A 307 9.94 -21.98 -19.75
C LEU A 307 9.28 -20.80 -19.04
N ARG A 308 9.97 -20.09 -18.13
CA ARG A 308 9.43 -18.92 -17.46
C ARG A 308 9.05 -17.81 -18.43
N GLU A 309 9.90 -17.56 -19.44
CA GLU A 309 9.64 -16.60 -20.50
C GLU A 309 8.37 -16.99 -21.31
N VAL A 310 8.26 -18.26 -21.69
CA VAL A 310 7.08 -18.77 -22.40
C VAL A 310 5.80 -18.62 -21.57
N LEU A 311 5.87 -18.84 -20.26
CA LEU A 311 4.72 -18.65 -19.38
C LEU A 311 4.29 -17.18 -19.33
N ILE A 312 5.24 -16.22 -19.33
CA ILE A 312 4.94 -14.79 -19.39
C ILE A 312 4.33 -14.41 -20.74
N ASP A 313 4.89 -14.91 -21.85
CA ASP A 313 4.47 -14.58 -23.21
C ASP A 313 3.09 -15.18 -23.56
N ALA A 314 2.70 -16.29 -22.92
CA ALA A 314 1.40 -16.92 -23.11
C ALA A 314 0.24 -16.18 -22.44
N PHE A 315 0.52 -15.23 -21.53
CA PHE A 315 -0.50 -14.40 -20.90
C PHE A 315 -0.87 -13.21 -21.78
N ASP A 316 -2.03 -13.27 -22.43
CA ASP A 316 -2.56 -12.16 -23.22
C ASP A 316 -3.17 -11.09 -22.31
N PHE A 317 -2.32 -10.17 -21.85
CA PHE A 317 -2.73 -9.08 -21.00
C PHE A 317 -3.68 -8.11 -21.73
N GLU A 318 -3.41 -7.78 -22.98
CA GLU A 318 -4.19 -6.83 -23.77
C GLU A 318 -5.64 -7.32 -23.95
N TRP A 319 -5.82 -8.62 -24.23
CA TRP A 319 -7.15 -9.24 -24.29
C TRP A 319 -7.83 -9.20 -22.90
N THR A 320 -7.12 -9.58 -21.87
CA THR A 320 -7.63 -9.61 -20.49
C THR A 320 -8.04 -8.21 -20.04
N ASN A 321 -7.19 -7.22 -20.28
CA ASN A 321 -7.47 -5.83 -19.94
C ASN A 321 -8.70 -5.30 -20.69
N LYS A 322 -8.78 -5.54 -21.99
CA LYS A 322 -9.90 -5.09 -22.83
C LYS A 322 -11.23 -5.76 -22.46
N ASN A 323 -11.25 -7.10 -22.32
CA ASN A 323 -12.50 -7.87 -22.25
C ASN A 323 -12.98 -8.13 -20.81
N ILE A 324 -12.07 -8.20 -19.83
CA ILE A 324 -12.42 -8.46 -18.42
C ILE A 324 -12.34 -7.18 -17.59
N MET A 325 -11.37 -6.30 -17.88
CA MET A 325 -11.05 -5.13 -17.05
C MET A 325 -11.37 -3.78 -17.73
N TYR A 326 -12.06 -3.80 -18.87
CA TYR A 326 -12.56 -2.59 -19.56
C TYR A 326 -11.46 -1.60 -19.97
N GLY A 327 -10.26 -2.08 -20.28
CA GLY A 327 -9.12 -1.23 -20.65
C GLY A 327 -8.61 -0.32 -19.53
N SER A 328 -8.81 -0.72 -18.28
CA SER A 328 -8.67 0.18 -17.12
C SER A 328 -7.30 0.14 -16.45
N TYR A 329 -6.40 -0.72 -16.87
CA TYR A 329 -5.12 -0.96 -16.20
C TYR A 329 -3.96 -0.96 -17.18
N ASP A 330 -2.78 -0.68 -16.64
CA ASP A 330 -1.51 -0.88 -17.32
C ASP A 330 -0.86 -2.18 -16.84
N ARG A 331 -0.05 -2.82 -17.71
CA ARG A 331 0.68 -4.01 -17.33
C ARG A 331 1.79 -3.67 -16.35
N THR A 332 1.85 -4.37 -15.23
CA THR A 332 2.99 -4.29 -14.31
C THR A 332 4.23 -4.87 -14.99
N VAL A 333 5.39 -4.26 -14.78
CA VAL A 333 6.67 -4.71 -15.36
C VAL A 333 7.81 -4.77 -14.33
N SER A 334 7.62 -4.16 -13.15
CA SER A 334 8.65 -3.98 -12.14
C SER A 334 8.13 -4.31 -10.75
N VAL A 335 9.00 -4.80 -9.87
CA VAL A 335 8.70 -4.94 -8.43
C VAL A 335 8.66 -3.58 -7.72
N PHE A 336 9.20 -2.54 -8.35
CA PHE A 336 9.12 -1.15 -7.92
C PHE A 336 8.20 -0.30 -8.82
N GLN A 337 7.18 -0.93 -9.41
CA GLN A 337 6.25 -0.27 -10.31
C GLN A 337 5.71 1.05 -9.75
N ASN A 338 5.53 2.04 -10.62
CA ASN A 338 5.05 3.39 -10.29
C ASN A 338 5.94 4.11 -9.27
N SER A 339 7.25 3.97 -9.38
CA SER A 339 8.19 4.68 -8.52
C SER A 339 9.51 5.03 -9.24
N PRO A 340 10.28 5.99 -8.73
CA PRO A 340 11.62 6.28 -9.25
C PRO A 340 12.60 5.11 -9.14
N MET A 341 12.30 4.10 -8.31
CA MET A 341 13.12 2.91 -8.11
C MET A 341 12.98 1.88 -9.24
N MET A 342 11.99 2.03 -10.11
CA MET A 342 11.82 1.18 -11.30
C MET A 342 12.92 1.47 -12.32
N ALA A 343 13.60 0.42 -12.80
CA ALA A 343 14.61 0.54 -13.84
C ALA A 343 13.99 0.90 -15.19
N GLN A 344 14.58 1.88 -15.86
CA GLN A 344 14.21 2.35 -17.19
C GLN A 344 15.47 2.58 -18.03
N GLY A 345 15.37 2.42 -19.35
CA GLY A 345 16.47 2.64 -20.27
C GLY A 345 17.70 1.76 -19.93
N LYS A 346 18.83 2.03 -20.57
CA LYS A 346 20.09 1.37 -20.24
C LYS A 346 20.62 1.82 -18.87
N PRO A 347 21.35 0.97 -18.15
CA PRO A 347 21.93 1.36 -16.87
C PRO A 347 22.93 2.51 -17.04
N ASP A 348 22.85 3.50 -16.17
CA ASP A 348 23.86 4.56 -16.08
C ASP A 348 25.17 4.05 -15.42
N ALA A 349 26.18 4.92 -15.35
CA ALA A 349 27.49 4.56 -14.79
C ALA A 349 27.40 4.09 -13.33
N ALA A 350 26.50 4.67 -12.53
CA ALA A 350 26.34 4.32 -11.12
C ALA A 350 25.67 2.94 -10.96
N GLN A 351 24.65 2.65 -11.76
CA GLN A 351 24.03 1.32 -11.81
C GLN A 351 25.01 0.26 -12.33
N LEU A 352 25.77 0.58 -13.39
CA LEU A 352 26.79 -0.32 -13.93
C LEU A 352 27.86 -0.67 -12.88
N ALA A 353 28.33 0.29 -12.10
CA ALA A 353 29.29 0.04 -11.04
C ALA A 353 28.79 -0.98 -10.00
N LEU A 354 27.49 -1.01 -9.72
CA LEU A 354 26.87 -1.99 -8.82
C LEU A 354 26.70 -3.37 -9.46
N LEU A 355 26.50 -3.43 -10.77
CA LEU A 355 26.24 -4.67 -11.51
C LEU A 355 27.53 -5.36 -12.00
N GLU A 356 28.58 -4.59 -12.25
CA GLU A 356 29.84 -5.06 -12.85
C GLU A 356 30.51 -6.23 -12.07
N PRO A 357 30.49 -6.28 -10.71
CA PRO A 357 31.03 -7.42 -9.97
C PRO A 357 30.37 -8.76 -10.29
N PHE A 358 29.20 -8.73 -10.92
CA PHE A 358 28.40 -9.90 -11.27
C PHE A 358 28.40 -10.20 -12.77
N ARG A 359 29.18 -9.48 -13.58
CA ARG A 359 29.29 -9.72 -15.02
C ARG A 359 29.77 -11.16 -15.28
N GLY A 360 29.12 -11.84 -16.23
CA GLY A 360 29.35 -13.27 -16.51
C GLY A 360 28.62 -14.25 -15.58
N LYS A 361 28.01 -13.75 -14.48
CA LYS A 361 27.10 -14.54 -13.63
C LYS A 361 25.64 -14.16 -13.84
N LEU A 362 25.38 -12.91 -14.22
CA LEU A 362 24.06 -12.42 -14.58
C LEU A 362 23.87 -12.48 -16.10
N PRO A 363 22.63 -12.63 -16.60
CA PRO A 363 22.33 -12.51 -18.01
C PRO A 363 22.78 -11.16 -18.59
N ASP A 364 23.27 -11.14 -19.83
CA ASP A 364 23.75 -9.93 -20.50
C ASP A 364 22.67 -8.83 -20.60
N GLU A 365 21.41 -9.20 -20.69
CA GLU A 365 20.29 -8.26 -20.72
C GLU A 365 20.20 -7.34 -19.49
N VAL A 366 20.75 -7.74 -18.33
CA VAL A 366 20.81 -6.89 -17.11
C VAL A 366 21.58 -5.60 -17.38
N PHE A 367 22.58 -5.65 -18.27
CA PHE A 367 23.44 -4.54 -18.68
C PHE A 367 22.89 -3.73 -19.88
N GLY A 368 21.67 -4.08 -20.32
CA GLY A 368 20.93 -3.43 -21.41
C GLY A 368 19.64 -2.77 -20.94
N GLU A 369 18.66 -2.70 -21.83
CA GLU A 369 17.28 -2.35 -21.48
C GLU A 369 16.70 -3.41 -20.54
N PRO A 370 15.98 -3.02 -19.47
CA PRO A 370 15.40 -4.00 -18.56
C PRO A 370 14.27 -4.77 -19.25
N TYR A 371 14.17 -6.06 -18.97
CA TYR A 371 13.12 -6.90 -19.56
C TYR A 371 11.71 -6.31 -19.33
N VAL A 372 10.94 -6.30 -20.40
CA VAL A 372 9.51 -5.95 -20.40
C VAL A 372 8.75 -7.09 -21.06
N PRO A 373 7.68 -7.62 -20.45
CA PRO A 373 6.80 -8.58 -21.11
C PRO A 373 6.30 -8.02 -22.45
N PRO A 374 6.27 -8.83 -23.52
CA PRO A 374 5.86 -8.34 -24.82
C PRO A 374 4.37 -7.97 -24.83
N ALA A 375 4.02 -6.97 -25.62
CA ALA A 375 2.63 -6.67 -25.94
C ALA A 375 2.08 -7.75 -26.89
N THR A 376 0.86 -8.21 -26.61
CA THR A 376 0.14 -9.15 -27.45
C THR A 376 -0.79 -8.42 -28.44
N ASP A 377 -1.39 -9.18 -29.38
CA ASP A 377 -2.34 -8.62 -30.35
C ASP A 377 -3.76 -8.43 -29.78
N GLY A 378 -4.00 -8.84 -28.52
CA GLY A 378 -5.29 -8.74 -27.84
C GLY A 378 -6.36 -9.67 -28.39
N SER A 379 -5.99 -10.72 -29.10
CA SER A 379 -6.91 -11.73 -29.66
C SER A 379 -7.34 -12.79 -28.64
N GLY A 380 -6.66 -12.88 -27.51
CA GLY A 380 -6.79 -13.93 -26.49
C GLY A 380 -5.92 -15.15 -26.79
N GLN A 381 -5.41 -15.27 -28.01
CA GLN A 381 -4.49 -16.33 -28.45
C GLN A 381 -3.51 -15.79 -29.49
N ASP A 382 -2.59 -14.92 -29.10
CA ASP A 382 -1.57 -14.38 -30.02
C ASP A 382 -0.70 -15.52 -30.58
N ARG A 383 -0.98 -15.91 -31.82
CA ARG A 383 -0.31 -17.00 -32.48
C ARG A 383 1.20 -16.79 -32.71
N ARG A 384 1.64 -15.54 -32.75
CA ARG A 384 3.05 -15.18 -32.89
C ARG A 384 3.82 -15.61 -31.65
N TRP A 385 3.34 -15.20 -30.45
CA TRP A 385 3.98 -15.55 -29.19
C TRP A 385 3.83 -17.03 -28.84
N LEU A 386 2.68 -17.64 -29.11
CA LEU A 386 2.49 -19.09 -28.91
C LEU A 386 3.42 -19.93 -29.81
N ARG A 387 3.64 -19.55 -31.08
CA ARG A 387 4.61 -20.22 -31.96
C ARG A 387 6.04 -20.04 -31.48
N ARG A 388 6.44 -18.80 -31.11
CA ARG A 388 7.75 -18.51 -30.52
C ARG A 388 7.97 -19.33 -29.23
N GLY A 389 6.96 -19.39 -28.37
CA GLY A 389 7.00 -20.17 -27.12
C GLY A 389 7.16 -21.68 -27.40
N ALA A 390 6.43 -22.23 -28.35
CA ALA A 390 6.57 -23.64 -28.75
C ALA A 390 7.98 -23.96 -29.27
N GLN A 391 8.60 -23.06 -30.04
CA GLN A 391 9.97 -23.19 -30.50
C GLN A 391 10.98 -23.11 -29.35
N LEU A 392 10.89 -22.09 -28.48
CA LEU A 392 11.77 -21.93 -27.30
C LEU A 392 11.75 -23.17 -26.41
N LEU A 393 10.57 -23.74 -26.17
CA LEU A 393 10.43 -24.97 -25.40
C LEU A 393 11.11 -26.17 -26.09
N SER A 394 10.98 -26.27 -27.40
CA SER A 394 11.63 -27.36 -28.19
C SER A 394 13.15 -27.21 -28.12
N ASP A 395 13.68 -26.00 -28.29
CA ASP A 395 15.13 -25.70 -28.23
C ASP A 395 15.69 -25.91 -26.79
N ALA A 396 14.82 -25.84 -25.80
CA ALA A 396 15.15 -26.15 -24.40
C ALA A 396 15.05 -27.63 -24.06
N GLY A 397 14.71 -28.51 -25.04
CA GLY A 397 14.55 -29.93 -24.83
C GLY A 397 13.21 -30.34 -24.20
N PHE A 398 12.25 -29.42 -24.09
CA PHE A 398 10.89 -29.74 -23.69
C PHE A 398 10.11 -30.21 -24.94
N VAL A 399 10.14 -31.51 -25.23
CA VAL A 399 9.58 -32.08 -26.45
C VAL A 399 8.09 -32.37 -26.31
N LEU A 400 7.37 -32.34 -27.45
CA LEU A 400 5.96 -32.70 -27.50
C LEU A 400 5.81 -34.21 -27.69
N LYS A 401 5.13 -34.90 -26.74
CA LYS A 401 4.73 -36.30 -26.86
C LYS A 401 3.21 -36.38 -26.93
N GLY A 402 2.68 -36.69 -28.12
CA GLY A 402 1.26 -36.53 -28.38
C GLY A 402 0.83 -35.07 -28.22
N ARG A 403 -0.10 -34.79 -27.31
CA ARG A 403 -0.57 -33.43 -26.98
C ARG A 403 0.09 -32.84 -25.75
N LYS A 404 0.99 -33.57 -25.07
CA LYS A 404 1.62 -33.12 -23.83
C LYS A 404 3.09 -32.77 -24.04
N ARG A 405 3.48 -31.64 -23.52
CA ARG A 405 4.88 -31.19 -23.41
C ARG A 405 5.55 -31.91 -22.25
N VAL A 406 6.74 -32.48 -22.50
CA VAL A 406 7.50 -33.18 -21.47
C VAL A 406 8.85 -32.51 -21.23
N MET A 407 9.31 -32.52 -19.99
CA MET A 407 10.65 -32.06 -19.61
C MET A 407 11.75 -32.93 -20.21
N PRO A 408 12.99 -32.43 -20.30
CA PRO A 408 14.16 -33.30 -20.44
C PRO A 408 14.10 -34.40 -19.36
N GLY A 409 14.08 -35.68 -19.75
CA GLY A 409 13.82 -36.79 -18.82
C GLY A 409 12.43 -37.39 -18.92
N GLY A 410 11.51 -36.81 -19.72
CA GLY A 410 10.26 -37.46 -20.16
C GLY A 410 9.04 -37.26 -19.26
N LYS A 411 9.17 -36.54 -18.12
CA LYS A 411 8.03 -36.22 -17.23
C LYS A 411 7.18 -35.11 -17.87
N PRO A 412 5.84 -35.24 -17.94
CA PRO A 412 4.96 -34.17 -18.42
C PRO A 412 5.11 -32.90 -17.59
N ILE A 413 4.99 -31.73 -18.25
CA ILE A 413 4.89 -30.44 -17.58
C ILE A 413 3.45 -30.30 -17.08
N THR A 414 3.31 -30.27 -15.75
CA THR A 414 2.05 -29.96 -15.08
C THR A 414 2.25 -28.71 -14.22
N ILE A 415 1.25 -27.83 -14.17
CA ILE A 415 1.28 -26.58 -13.39
C ILE A 415 -0.03 -26.45 -12.63
N GLU A 416 0.04 -26.34 -11.32
CA GLU A 416 -1.10 -26.00 -10.46
C GLU A 416 -1.04 -24.50 -10.09
N PHE A 417 -2.11 -23.76 -10.40
CA PHE A 417 -2.35 -22.42 -9.87
C PHE A 417 -3.12 -22.54 -8.56
N LEU A 418 -2.50 -22.19 -7.46
CA LEU A 418 -3.09 -22.25 -6.12
C LEU A 418 -3.74 -20.91 -5.76
N LEU A 419 -5.02 -20.92 -5.35
CA LEU A 419 -5.82 -19.77 -4.93
C LEU A 419 -6.60 -20.07 -3.65
N ASP A 420 -6.94 -19.03 -2.89
CA ASP A 420 -7.85 -19.07 -1.73
C ASP A 420 -9.26 -18.56 -2.04
N GLU A 421 -9.44 -17.90 -3.18
CA GLU A 421 -10.75 -17.38 -3.61
C GLU A 421 -10.93 -17.46 -5.14
N PRO A 422 -12.18 -17.59 -5.63
CA PRO A 422 -12.44 -17.72 -7.07
C PRO A 422 -12.46 -16.41 -7.85
N THR A 423 -12.26 -15.26 -7.23
CA THR A 423 -12.39 -13.92 -7.85
C THR A 423 -11.56 -13.77 -9.12
N PHE A 424 -10.35 -14.34 -9.15
CA PHE A 424 -9.46 -14.28 -10.30
C PHE A 424 -9.64 -15.42 -11.32
N THR A 425 -10.59 -16.33 -11.11
CA THR A 425 -10.86 -17.43 -12.05
C THR A 425 -11.07 -16.97 -13.49
N PRO A 426 -11.85 -15.89 -13.78
CA PRO A 426 -12.03 -15.39 -15.14
C PRO A 426 -10.74 -14.99 -15.85
N HIS A 427 -9.71 -14.58 -15.10
CA HIS A 427 -8.41 -14.19 -15.64
C HIS A 427 -7.53 -15.43 -15.95
N HIS A 428 -7.68 -16.52 -15.17
CA HIS A 428 -6.91 -17.75 -15.36
C HIS A 428 -7.38 -18.59 -16.55
N LEU A 429 -8.69 -18.68 -16.78
CA LEU A 429 -9.23 -19.62 -17.77
C LEU A 429 -8.72 -19.38 -19.21
N PRO A 430 -8.69 -18.15 -19.75
CA PRO A 430 -8.10 -17.88 -21.06
C PRO A 430 -6.60 -18.20 -21.11
N TYR A 431 -5.90 -17.91 -20.03
CA TYR A 431 -4.47 -18.17 -19.93
C TYR A 431 -4.17 -19.68 -19.89
N ILE A 432 -4.90 -20.47 -19.10
CA ILE A 432 -4.79 -21.94 -19.08
C ILE A 432 -5.05 -22.53 -20.47
N LYS A 433 -5.98 -21.97 -21.24
CA LYS A 433 -6.24 -22.37 -22.63
C LYS A 433 -5.01 -22.14 -23.53
N ASN A 434 -4.30 -21.02 -23.36
CA ASN A 434 -3.07 -20.74 -24.09
C ASN A 434 -1.95 -21.74 -23.71
N LEU A 435 -1.81 -22.06 -22.42
CA LEU A 435 -0.85 -23.07 -21.96
C LEU A 435 -1.16 -24.46 -22.52
N ALA A 436 -2.43 -24.84 -22.60
CA ALA A 436 -2.85 -26.10 -23.24
C ALA A 436 -2.48 -26.14 -24.72
N THR A 437 -2.54 -25.02 -25.45
CA THR A 437 -2.08 -24.93 -26.85
C THR A 437 -0.58 -25.23 -26.99
N LEU A 438 0.21 -24.89 -25.96
CA LEU A 438 1.64 -25.20 -25.88
C LEU A 438 1.93 -26.65 -25.43
N GLY A 439 0.90 -27.41 -25.08
CA GLY A 439 1.00 -28.76 -24.53
C GLY A 439 1.30 -28.80 -23.02
N ILE A 440 1.20 -27.67 -22.32
CA ILE A 440 1.38 -27.57 -20.89
C ILE A 440 0.04 -27.86 -20.20
N ASP A 441 0.03 -28.82 -19.28
CA ASP A 441 -1.15 -29.22 -18.51
C ASP A 441 -1.28 -28.34 -17.28
N ALA A 442 -2.12 -27.30 -17.35
CA ALA A 442 -2.31 -26.33 -16.27
C ALA A 442 -3.71 -26.46 -15.64
N THR A 443 -3.78 -26.44 -14.32
CA THR A 443 -5.00 -26.56 -13.54
C THR A 443 -5.13 -25.45 -12.50
N LEU A 444 -6.39 -25.09 -12.17
CA LEU A 444 -6.71 -24.13 -11.14
C LEU A 444 -7.17 -24.87 -9.88
N ARG A 445 -6.53 -24.62 -8.76
CA ARG A 445 -6.85 -25.21 -7.47
C ARG A 445 -7.27 -24.12 -6.49
N VAL A 446 -8.57 -24.03 -6.23
CA VAL A 446 -9.10 -23.17 -5.17
C VAL A 446 -9.23 -24.00 -3.88
N VAL A 447 -8.68 -23.50 -2.79
CA VAL A 447 -8.75 -24.14 -1.47
C VAL A 447 -9.24 -23.12 -0.43
N ASP A 448 -9.62 -23.57 0.76
CA ASP A 448 -9.97 -22.65 1.85
C ASP A 448 -8.75 -21.82 2.31
N PRO A 449 -8.96 -20.63 2.92
CA PRO A 449 -7.87 -19.73 3.32
C PRO A 449 -6.85 -20.34 4.28
N VAL A 450 -7.27 -21.26 5.16
CA VAL A 450 -6.38 -21.93 6.14
C VAL A 450 -5.44 -22.89 5.41
N GLN A 451 -6.00 -23.71 4.51
CA GLN A 451 -5.22 -24.63 3.67
C GLN A 451 -4.30 -23.85 2.72
N TYR A 452 -4.80 -22.76 2.12
CA TYR A 452 -3.99 -21.87 1.26
C TYR A 452 -2.77 -21.37 2.02
N ARG A 453 -2.99 -20.78 3.20
CA ARG A 453 -1.90 -20.24 4.02
C ARG A 453 -0.87 -21.30 4.40
N ALA A 454 -1.33 -22.47 4.85
CA ALA A 454 -0.43 -23.57 5.20
C ALA A 454 0.43 -24.05 4.03
N ARG A 455 -0.14 -24.13 2.82
CA ARG A 455 0.57 -24.51 1.60
C ARG A 455 1.56 -23.41 1.17
N VAL A 456 1.16 -22.15 1.20
CA VAL A 456 2.05 -21.02 0.86
C VAL A 456 3.22 -20.92 1.84
N ASP A 457 2.97 -21.04 3.15
CA ASP A 457 4.01 -21.00 4.18
C ASP A 457 5.02 -22.14 4.08
N SER A 458 4.58 -23.30 3.59
CA SER A 458 5.46 -24.46 3.35
C SER A 458 6.05 -24.51 1.94
N PHE A 459 5.74 -23.53 1.07
CA PHE A 459 6.09 -23.48 -0.35
C PHE A 459 5.56 -24.68 -1.15
N ASP A 460 4.43 -25.25 -0.75
CA ASP A 460 3.78 -26.36 -1.44
C ASP A 460 2.80 -25.85 -2.50
N PHE A 461 3.32 -25.25 -3.55
CA PHE A 461 2.61 -24.80 -4.74
C PHE A 461 3.53 -24.78 -5.95
N ASP A 462 2.97 -24.76 -7.16
CA ASP A 462 3.70 -24.48 -8.38
C ASP A 462 3.69 -22.99 -8.69
N ILE A 463 2.49 -22.39 -8.79
CA ILE A 463 2.27 -20.96 -9.00
C ILE A 463 1.20 -20.48 -8.02
N THR A 464 1.40 -19.31 -7.42
CA THR A 464 0.40 -18.64 -6.59
C THR A 464 0.31 -17.16 -6.92
N VAL A 465 -0.83 -16.52 -6.59
CA VAL A 465 -1.01 -15.08 -6.75
C VAL A 465 -0.47 -14.33 -5.53
N GLU A 466 0.16 -13.19 -5.77
CA GLU A 466 0.57 -12.29 -4.69
C GLU A 466 0.58 -10.84 -5.18
N ARG A 467 0.40 -9.93 -4.24
CA ARG A 467 0.57 -8.50 -4.42
C ARG A 467 1.35 -7.93 -3.25
N PHE A 468 2.43 -7.22 -3.55
CA PHE A 468 3.18 -6.46 -2.55
C PHE A 468 3.71 -5.15 -3.13
N SER A 469 3.92 -4.18 -2.25
CA SER A 469 4.59 -2.92 -2.58
C SER A 469 5.55 -2.55 -1.47
N PHE A 470 6.56 -1.78 -1.83
CA PHE A 470 7.50 -1.22 -0.87
C PHE A 470 7.18 0.27 -0.68
N SER A 471 7.58 0.81 0.47
CA SER A 471 7.54 2.25 0.69
C SER A 471 8.50 2.96 -0.30
N ALA A 472 8.42 4.28 -0.36
CA ALA A 472 9.36 5.08 -1.16
C ALA A 472 10.82 5.01 -0.64
N THR A 473 11.03 4.35 0.50
CA THR A 473 12.34 4.12 1.13
C THR A 473 12.47 2.68 1.61
N PRO A 474 12.45 1.68 0.68
CA PRO A 474 12.56 0.28 1.05
C PRO A 474 13.86 0.02 1.82
N GLY A 475 13.81 -0.91 2.74
CA GLY A 475 14.93 -1.25 3.62
C GLY A 475 14.97 -2.74 3.91
N ASP A 476 15.11 -3.12 5.17
CA ASP A 476 15.31 -4.50 5.63
C ASP A 476 14.19 -5.46 5.21
N SER A 477 12.98 -4.97 4.97
CA SER A 477 11.87 -5.76 4.44
C SER A 477 12.18 -6.47 3.11
N LEU A 478 13.06 -5.89 2.27
CA LEU A 478 13.47 -6.51 1.01
C LEU A 478 14.09 -7.89 1.20
N ARG A 479 14.77 -8.13 2.34
CA ARG A 479 15.34 -9.46 2.65
C ARG A 479 14.28 -10.54 2.70
N THR A 480 13.11 -10.23 3.27
CA THR A 480 12.00 -11.19 3.40
C THR A 480 11.44 -11.62 2.04
N TYR A 481 11.52 -10.73 1.02
CA TYR A 481 11.00 -10.99 -0.32
C TYR A 481 12.02 -11.58 -1.27
N PHE A 482 13.32 -11.24 -1.12
CA PHE A 482 14.27 -11.50 -2.20
C PHE A 482 15.55 -12.25 -1.76
N SER A 483 15.89 -12.30 -0.46
CA SER A 483 17.15 -12.91 -0.05
C SER A 483 17.16 -14.44 -0.21
N SER A 484 18.36 -14.97 -0.45
CA SER A 484 18.62 -16.42 -0.48
C SER A 484 18.25 -17.10 0.83
N ALA A 485 18.47 -16.45 1.97
CA ALA A 485 18.07 -16.96 3.28
C ALA A 485 16.53 -17.08 3.39
N ALA A 486 15.78 -16.10 2.90
CA ALA A 486 14.32 -16.14 2.87
C ALA A 486 13.80 -17.25 1.93
N ALA A 487 14.51 -17.58 0.85
CA ALA A 487 14.14 -18.68 -0.04
C ALA A 487 14.06 -20.04 0.67
N ALA A 488 14.85 -20.24 1.73
CA ALA A 488 14.86 -21.45 2.54
C ALA A 488 14.01 -21.37 3.81
N THR A 489 13.48 -20.19 4.15
CA THR A 489 12.75 -19.95 5.40
C THR A 489 11.25 -20.08 5.19
N LYS A 490 10.63 -21.10 5.78
CA LYS A 490 9.16 -21.30 5.74
C LYS A 490 8.44 -20.07 6.28
N GLY A 491 7.34 -19.69 5.64
CA GLY A 491 6.55 -18.51 5.99
C GLY A 491 7.15 -17.18 5.54
N SER A 492 8.28 -17.17 4.82
CA SER A 492 8.83 -15.96 4.22
C SER A 492 7.99 -15.51 3.01
N GLN A 493 8.19 -14.26 2.60
CA GLN A 493 7.54 -13.69 1.43
C GLN A 493 8.32 -13.95 0.12
N ASN A 494 9.42 -14.69 0.16
CA ASN A 494 10.17 -15.09 -1.03
C ASN A 494 9.47 -16.27 -1.73
N LEU A 495 8.26 -16.02 -2.24
CA LEU A 495 7.41 -17.04 -2.85
C LEU A 495 8.06 -17.68 -4.07
N ALA A 496 8.73 -16.87 -4.87
CA ALA A 496 9.44 -17.36 -6.05
C ALA A 496 10.65 -18.25 -5.71
N GLY A 497 11.18 -18.18 -4.50
CA GLY A 497 12.41 -18.92 -4.12
C GLY A 497 13.65 -18.36 -4.79
N ILE A 498 13.76 -17.02 -4.88
CA ILE A 498 14.94 -16.34 -5.40
C ILE A 498 16.12 -16.63 -4.47
N ALA A 499 17.18 -17.19 -5.03
CA ALA A 499 18.43 -17.47 -4.31
C ALA A 499 19.60 -17.12 -5.24
N ASP A 500 19.94 -15.83 -5.27
CA ASP A 500 20.95 -15.26 -6.17
C ASP A 500 21.88 -14.33 -5.38
N PRO A 501 23.21 -14.61 -5.36
CA PRO A 501 24.16 -13.76 -4.64
C PRO A 501 24.20 -12.30 -5.08
N ALA A 502 23.87 -12.01 -6.34
CA ALA A 502 23.78 -10.62 -6.82
C ALA A 502 22.58 -9.89 -6.20
N VAL A 503 21.45 -10.59 -6.07
CA VAL A 503 20.25 -10.07 -5.39
C VAL A 503 20.56 -9.82 -3.91
N ASP A 504 21.22 -10.76 -3.21
CA ASP A 504 21.59 -10.59 -1.80
C ASP A 504 22.49 -9.37 -1.60
N ALA A 505 23.52 -9.21 -2.43
CA ALA A 505 24.44 -8.08 -2.36
C ALA A 505 23.75 -6.74 -2.65
N LEU A 506 22.87 -6.67 -3.67
CA LEU A 506 22.13 -5.46 -3.99
C LEU A 506 21.14 -5.09 -2.89
N VAL A 507 20.48 -6.05 -2.25
CA VAL A 507 19.63 -5.81 -1.08
C VAL A 507 20.43 -5.23 0.07
N ASP A 508 21.65 -5.73 0.32
CA ASP A 508 22.54 -5.19 1.35
C ASP A 508 22.94 -3.73 1.05
N ILE A 509 23.26 -3.42 -0.20
CA ILE A 509 23.58 -2.05 -0.64
C ILE A 509 22.37 -1.11 -0.45
N ILE A 510 21.16 -1.55 -0.80
CA ILE A 510 19.93 -0.76 -0.60
C ILE A 510 19.74 -0.44 0.89
N ILE A 511 19.94 -1.43 1.76
CA ILE A 511 19.77 -1.24 3.21
C ILE A 511 20.83 -0.28 3.75
N ALA A 512 22.06 -0.35 3.25
CA ALA A 512 23.18 0.49 3.66
C ALA A 512 23.19 1.90 3.05
N ALA A 513 22.32 2.19 2.06
CA ALA A 513 22.28 3.47 1.35
C ALA A 513 22.13 4.64 2.33
N LYS A 514 22.95 5.68 2.14
CA LYS A 514 22.99 6.89 2.98
C LYS A 514 22.22 8.06 2.39
N THR A 515 21.93 8.00 1.08
CA THR A 515 21.21 9.04 0.36
C THR A 515 20.06 8.43 -0.44
N ARG A 516 19.06 9.25 -0.79
CA ARG A 516 17.96 8.84 -1.66
C ARG A 516 18.45 8.46 -3.06
N ALA A 517 19.47 9.15 -3.57
CA ALA A 517 20.07 8.83 -4.86
C ALA A 517 20.72 7.44 -4.85
N GLU A 518 21.54 7.13 -3.84
CA GLU A 518 22.12 5.80 -3.67
C GLU A 518 21.05 4.70 -3.57
N LEU A 519 20.00 4.93 -2.76
CA LEU A 519 18.87 4.00 -2.64
C LEU A 519 18.23 3.75 -4.00
N THR A 520 17.89 4.81 -4.72
CA THR A 520 17.21 4.73 -6.02
C THR A 520 18.05 3.96 -7.03
N THR A 521 19.35 4.29 -7.13
CA THR A 521 20.30 3.60 -8.02
C THR A 521 20.40 2.10 -7.69
N ALA A 522 20.51 1.76 -6.42
CA ALA A 522 20.62 0.36 -6.01
C ALA A 522 19.31 -0.42 -6.23
N CYS A 523 18.14 0.22 -5.99
CA CYS A 523 16.84 -0.39 -6.32
C CYS A 523 16.67 -0.61 -7.83
N GLN A 524 17.10 0.34 -8.66
CA GLN A 524 17.06 0.18 -10.12
C GLN A 524 17.98 -0.95 -10.59
N ALA A 525 19.17 -1.09 -10.01
CA ALA A 525 20.05 -2.22 -10.28
C ALA A 525 19.40 -3.56 -9.88
N LEU A 526 18.79 -3.64 -8.70
CA LEU A 526 18.05 -4.82 -8.24
C LEU A 526 16.87 -5.14 -9.16
N ASP A 527 16.09 -4.14 -9.59
CA ASP A 527 14.93 -4.34 -10.48
C ASP A 527 15.34 -4.97 -11.80
N ARG A 528 16.49 -4.58 -12.39
CA ARG A 528 17.04 -5.20 -13.60
C ARG A 528 17.29 -6.69 -13.41
N VAL A 529 17.93 -7.06 -12.29
CA VAL A 529 18.25 -8.46 -11.99
C VAL A 529 16.97 -9.28 -11.76
N ILE A 530 16.02 -8.76 -10.99
CA ILE A 530 14.74 -9.44 -10.73
C ILE A 530 13.95 -9.64 -12.03
N ARG A 531 13.88 -8.63 -12.89
CA ARG A 531 13.17 -8.70 -14.17
C ARG A 531 13.83 -9.68 -15.13
N ALA A 532 15.16 -9.69 -15.21
CA ALA A 532 15.91 -10.68 -15.99
C ALA A 532 15.69 -12.12 -15.50
N GLY A 533 15.46 -12.30 -14.21
CA GLY A 533 15.14 -13.61 -13.62
C GLY A 533 13.78 -14.17 -13.98
N ARG A 534 12.83 -13.37 -14.45
CA ARG A 534 11.46 -13.78 -14.83
C ARG A 534 10.79 -14.68 -13.78
N TYR A 535 10.82 -14.24 -12.54
CA TYR A 535 10.34 -15.03 -11.40
C TYR A 535 8.82 -15.06 -11.23
N TRP A 536 8.11 -14.23 -11.98
CA TRP A 536 6.66 -14.06 -11.91
C TRP A 536 6.07 -13.65 -13.25
N ILE A 537 4.77 -13.93 -13.44
CA ILE A 537 3.99 -13.49 -14.59
C ILE A 537 3.30 -12.21 -14.18
N PRO A 538 3.75 -11.05 -14.69
CA PRO A 538 3.23 -9.76 -14.24
C PRO A 538 1.78 -9.56 -14.63
N HIS A 539 0.98 -9.07 -13.68
CA HIS A 539 -0.41 -8.71 -13.88
C HIS A 539 -0.53 -7.25 -14.33
N TRP A 540 -1.19 -6.42 -13.54
CA TRP A 540 -1.57 -5.05 -13.86
C TRP A 540 -1.55 -4.16 -12.62
N TYR A 541 -1.52 -2.87 -12.86
CA TYR A 541 -1.65 -1.85 -11.85
C TYR A 541 -2.45 -0.65 -12.38
N LYS A 542 -2.76 0.27 -11.52
CA LYS A 542 -3.43 1.52 -11.84
C LYS A 542 -2.79 2.63 -11.00
N ALA A 543 -2.19 3.63 -11.67
CA ALA A 543 -1.57 4.79 -11.02
C ALA A 543 -2.60 5.92 -10.81
N SER A 544 -3.77 5.58 -10.29
CA SER A 544 -4.85 6.56 -10.11
C SER A 544 -5.91 6.12 -9.11
N HIS A 545 -6.54 7.11 -8.48
CA HIS A 545 -7.77 6.94 -7.71
C HIS A 545 -8.97 7.26 -8.59
N TRP A 546 -9.93 6.36 -8.68
CA TRP A 546 -11.22 6.60 -9.32
C TRP A 546 -12.22 7.04 -8.29
N ILE A 547 -12.67 8.27 -8.37
CA ILE A 547 -13.57 8.84 -7.39
C ILE A 547 -14.89 9.27 -8.02
N ALA A 548 -15.96 9.12 -7.27
CA ALA A 548 -17.28 9.68 -7.58
C ALA A 548 -17.81 10.38 -6.35
N PHE A 549 -18.46 11.51 -6.56
CA PHE A 549 -19.00 12.30 -5.45
C PHE A 549 -20.21 13.14 -5.88
N TRP A 550 -21.09 13.38 -4.95
CA TRP A 550 -22.15 14.36 -5.09
C TRP A 550 -21.52 15.76 -5.11
N ASP A 551 -21.92 16.61 -6.07
CA ASP A 551 -21.26 17.90 -6.34
C ASP A 551 -21.59 18.94 -5.26
N VAL A 552 -21.16 18.66 -4.04
CA VAL A 552 -21.27 19.50 -2.84
C VAL A 552 -19.91 19.87 -2.25
N PHE A 553 -18.82 19.51 -2.94
CA PHE A 553 -17.47 19.71 -2.42
C PHE A 553 -16.68 20.73 -3.23
N GLY A 554 -15.90 21.54 -2.53
CA GLY A 554 -14.76 22.25 -3.07
C GLY A 554 -13.45 21.51 -2.73
N HIS A 555 -12.43 21.72 -3.53
CA HIS A 555 -11.12 21.11 -3.35
C HIS A 555 -9.99 22.02 -3.83
N PRO A 556 -8.74 21.86 -3.36
CA PRO A 556 -7.59 22.57 -3.89
C PRO A 556 -7.39 22.30 -5.39
N ALA A 557 -6.72 23.22 -6.07
CA ALA A 557 -6.35 23.06 -7.47
C ALA A 557 -5.38 21.89 -7.70
N ALA A 558 -4.49 21.64 -6.73
CA ALA A 558 -3.52 20.55 -6.76
C ALA A 558 -3.84 19.51 -5.68
N LYS A 559 -3.76 18.25 -6.04
CA LYS A 559 -3.78 17.10 -5.13
C LYS A 559 -2.37 16.86 -4.56
N PRO A 560 -2.23 16.41 -3.30
CA PRO A 560 -0.94 15.90 -2.83
C PRO A 560 -0.44 14.74 -3.69
N ARG A 561 0.86 14.68 -3.92
CA ARG A 561 1.46 13.72 -4.87
C ARG A 561 1.33 12.27 -4.44
N TYR A 562 1.63 12.00 -3.16
CA TYR A 562 1.69 10.66 -2.57
C TYR A 562 0.51 10.34 -1.67
N PHE A 563 -0.56 11.08 -1.79
CA PHE A 563 -1.74 10.92 -0.96
C PHE A 563 -2.99 11.37 -1.71
N ARG A 564 -4.13 10.74 -1.46
CA ARG A 564 -5.40 11.08 -2.11
C ARG A 564 -5.88 12.49 -1.74
N GLY A 565 -5.62 12.94 -0.50
CA GLY A 565 -6.00 14.25 0.00
C GLY A 565 -7.46 14.41 0.37
N ILE A 566 -8.23 13.33 0.44
CA ILE A 566 -9.68 13.31 0.67
C ILE A 566 -9.97 12.41 1.89
N PRO A 567 -10.65 12.90 2.92
CA PRO A 567 -11.33 14.20 3.08
C PRO A 567 -10.45 15.37 3.52
N GLU A 568 -9.20 15.17 3.83
CA GLU A 568 -8.34 16.04 4.64
C GLU A 568 -8.24 17.46 4.08
N THR A 569 -8.12 17.63 2.74
CA THR A 569 -7.92 18.93 2.10
C THR A 569 -9.16 19.49 1.42
N TRP A 570 -10.23 18.69 1.32
CA TRP A 570 -11.50 19.10 0.71
C TRP A 570 -12.36 19.84 1.72
N TRP A 571 -13.40 20.56 1.23
CA TRP A 571 -14.38 21.28 2.07
C TRP A 571 -15.79 21.16 1.51
N TYR A 572 -16.79 21.44 2.34
CA TYR A 572 -18.18 21.53 1.93
C TYR A 572 -18.44 22.89 1.29
N ASP A 573 -18.87 22.89 0.03
CA ASP A 573 -19.21 24.09 -0.74
C ASP A 573 -20.72 24.34 -0.66
N ARG A 574 -21.09 25.35 0.12
CA ARG A 574 -22.52 25.68 0.38
C ARG A 574 -23.26 26.10 -0.88
N ASP A 575 -22.61 26.81 -1.82
CA ASP A 575 -23.22 27.28 -3.05
C ASP A 575 -23.51 26.11 -4.00
N LYS A 576 -22.61 25.17 -4.11
CA LYS A 576 -22.82 23.91 -4.85
C LYS A 576 -23.94 23.08 -4.23
N ALA A 577 -23.96 22.96 -2.91
CA ALA A 577 -25.01 22.22 -2.19
C ALA A 577 -26.39 22.82 -2.40
N ALA A 578 -26.54 24.14 -2.30
CA ALA A 578 -27.81 24.84 -2.56
C ALA A 578 -28.30 24.65 -4.01
N LYS A 579 -27.35 24.72 -4.99
CA LYS A 579 -27.69 24.44 -6.40
C LYS A 579 -28.13 23.00 -6.66
N LEU A 580 -27.55 22.07 -5.90
CA LEU A 580 -27.87 20.64 -6.01
C LEU A 580 -29.28 20.34 -5.48
N GLU A 581 -29.69 20.98 -4.39
CA GLU A 581 -31.04 20.88 -3.81
C GLU A 581 -32.11 21.46 -4.74
N GLN A 582 -31.83 22.57 -5.45
CA GLN A 582 -32.74 23.18 -6.42
C GLN A 582 -32.97 22.33 -7.68
N ARG A 583 -32.07 21.38 -7.97
CA ARG A 583 -32.15 20.47 -9.13
C ARG A 583 -32.77 19.11 -8.80
N GLY A 584 -33.10 18.84 -7.56
CA GLY A 584 -33.77 17.63 -7.08
C GLY A 584 -35.26 17.78 -7.13
#